data_3c1dcb1dd3cbe15a92f1d9b7807add72
#
_entry.id   3c1dcb1dd3cbe15a92f1d9b7807add72
#
_cell.length_a   1.000
_cell.length_b   1.000
_cell.length_c   1.000
_cell.angle_alpha   90.00
_cell.angle_beta   90.00
_cell.angle_gamma   90.00
#
_symmetry.space_group_name_H-M   'P 1'
#
loop_
_entity.id
_entity.type
_entity.pdbx_description
1 polymer ?
#
loop_
_entity_poly.entity_id
_entity_poly.type
_entity_poly.pdbx_seq_one_letter_code
_entity_poly.pdbx_strand_id
1 'polypeptide(L)'
;MTIQEKLAVLREKMKENNMDIYMIPTADFHQSEYVGEYFKSRSYMSGFTGSAGTLVVTLTEAGLRTDGRYFIQAEQQLAGSTITLYRMSEEGVPTVKEFVEDKLPQGGVIGFDGRVLSSADGATYAKIAEKKQGSLFVAKDLVNEIWTDRPQLPTEKVWILTDEYSGETTASKLGRIREVMKEKGAQVHLISSLYDIAWILNLRGNDISHVPVFLSFLMIEEDACTLFIHAETLTDEVRAYLADNDITVCAYDEIYDAAAKLAEDKVMLMDEHTINYRIRMAFPEGLKVVDDLNPSERMKAIKNATELKNTRIAHLKDGVAVTKFMYWLKTHVGKEYITEYTAGKYLDSLRAEQENFLDLSFDNISAYGANAAMMHYSAKEETAAELKPEGFLLVDSGGHYYEGTTDITRTFVLGPLTDKQKLHFTTVCRSNLNLANAKFLYGCSGLNLDILSRGPLWEMGIDYKCGTGHGVGHILNVHEG
;
A
#
# COMPACT_ATOMS: atom_id res chain seq x y z
N MET A 1 15.20 -2.31 -23.39
CA MET A 1 14.11 -1.68 -24.19
C MET A 1 13.81 -0.31 -23.62
N THR A 2 13.63 0.70 -24.46
CA THR A 2 13.08 2.01 -24.08
C THR A 2 11.58 1.90 -23.74
N ILE A 3 10.99 2.90 -23.12
CA ILE A 3 9.55 2.90 -22.81
C ILE A 3 8.72 2.80 -24.09
N GLN A 4 9.12 3.51 -25.15
CA GLN A 4 8.44 3.45 -26.46
C GLN A 4 8.49 2.04 -27.06
N GLU A 5 9.63 1.36 -26.99
CA GLU A 5 9.77 -0.02 -27.46
C GLU A 5 8.89 -0.98 -26.65
N LYS A 6 8.85 -0.85 -25.31
CA LYS A 6 7.97 -1.64 -24.45
C LYS A 6 6.50 -1.46 -24.81
N LEU A 7 6.06 -0.21 -25.00
CA LEU A 7 4.68 0.11 -25.41
C LEU A 7 4.36 -0.46 -26.81
N ALA A 8 5.31 -0.42 -27.74
CA ALA A 8 5.12 -1.01 -29.07
C ALA A 8 4.92 -2.52 -28.98
N VAL A 9 5.78 -3.23 -28.23
CA VAL A 9 5.64 -4.68 -28.01
C VAL A 9 4.31 -5.01 -27.31
N LEU A 10 3.91 -4.23 -26.29
CA LEU A 10 2.63 -4.44 -25.62
C LEU A 10 1.45 -4.31 -26.60
N ARG A 11 1.47 -3.30 -27.49
CA ARG A 11 0.42 -3.13 -28.50
C ARG A 11 0.34 -4.28 -29.49
N GLU A 12 1.47 -4.89 -29.87
CA GLU A 12 1.46 -6.13 -30.69
C GLU A 12 0.81 -7.28 -29.90
N LYS A 13 1.15 -7.46 -28.62
CA LYS A 13 0.50 -8.46 -27.76
C LYS A 13 -1.01 -8.19 -27.57
N MET A 14 -1.42 -6.94 -27.46
CA MET A 14 -2.82 -6.56 -27.44
C MET A 14 -3.55 -6.98 -28.73
N LYS A 15 -2.96 -6.73 -29.91
CA LYS A 15 -3.52 -7.13 -31.21
C LYS A 15 -3.60 -8.64 -31.34
N GLU A 16 -2.55 -9.40 -30.94
CA GLU A 16 -2.54 -10.87 -30.93
C GLU A 16 -3.70 -11.45 -30.10
N ASN A 17 -4.15 -10.75 -29.06
CA ASN A 17 -5.23 -11.17 -28.16
C ASN A 17 -6.54 -10.37 -28.40
N ASN A 18 -6.67 -9.63 -29.50
CA ASN A 18 -7.82 -8.80 -29.87
C ASN A 18 -8.26 -7.83 -28.78
N MET A 19 -7.31 -7.19 -28.10
CA MET A 19 -7.59 -6.19 -27.06
C MET A 19 -7.45 -4.77 -27.62
N ASP A 20 -8.38 -3.89 -27.25
CA ASP A 20 -8.35 -2.46 -27.59
C ASP A 20 -7.69 -1.61 -26.50
N ILE A 21 -7.85 -2.02 -25.25
CA ILE A 21 -7.29 -1.36 -24.06
C ILE A 21 -6.60 -2.41 -23.19
N TYR A 22 -5.44 -2.07 -22.64
CA TYR A 22 -4.77 -2.86 -21.60
C TYR A 22 -4.44 -1.99 -20.39
N MET A 23 -4.80 -2.46 -19.19
CA MET A 23 -4.66 -1.73 -17.94
C MET A 23 -3.58 -2.37 -17.06
N ILE A 24 -2.73 -1.52 -16.50
CA ILE A 24 -1.62 -1.93 -15.63
C ILE A 24 -1.65 -1.04 -14.37
N PRO A 25 -2.33 -1.44 -13.30
CA PRO A 25 -2.34 -0.70 -12.04
C PRO A 25 -1.05 -0.93 -11.25
N THR A 26 -0.82 -0.10 -10.22
CA THR A 26 0.02 -0.50 -9.10
C THR A 26 -0.82 -1.38 -8.20
N ALA A 27 -0.62 -2.67 -8.24
CA ALA A 27 -1.29 -3.64 -7.39
C ALA A 27 -0.56 -4.97 -7.40
N ASP A 28 -0.72 -5.75 -6.34
CA ASP A 28 -0.39 -7.16 -6.26
C ASP A 28 -1.67 -8.02 -6.34
N PHE A 29 -1.57 -9.32 -6.07
CA PHE A 29 -2.73 -10.22 -6.08
C PHE A 29 -3.62 -10.06 -4.85
N HIS A 30 -3.24 -9.23 -3.89
CA HIS A 30 -3.85 -9.01 -2.58
C HIS A 30 -4.39 -7.59 -2.39
N GLN A 31 -4.22 -6.71 -3.39
CA GLN A 31 -4.55 -5.27 -3.33
C GLN A 31 -3.77 -4.53 -2.24
N SER A 32 -2.52 -4.93 -1.99
CA SER A 32 -1.64 -4.24 -1.05
C SER A 32 -1.29 -2.84 -1.52
N GLU A 33 -1.11 -1.90 -0.58
CA GLU A 33 -0.69 -0.52 -0.88
C GLU A 33 0.72 -0.48 -1.46
N TYR A 34 1.65 -1.19 -0.82
CA TYR A 34 3.02 -1.39 -1.32
C TYR A 34 3.14 -2.78 -1.91
N VAL A 35 3.88 -2.88 -3.00
CA VAL A 35 3.98 -4.12 -3.76
C VAL A 35 5.44 -4.58 -3.88
N GLY A 36 5.65 -5.89 -3.81
CA GLY A 36 6.95 -6.49 -4.04
C GLY A 36 7.45 -6.28 -5.48
N GLU A 37 8.74 -6.52 -5.71
CA GLU A 37 9.42 -6.24 -6.99
C GLU A 37 8.76 -6.96 -8.19
N TYR A 38 8.26 -8.19 -8.00
CA TYR A 38 7.52 -8.92 -9.04
C TYR A 38 6.34 -8.12 -9.59
N PHE A 39 5.64 -7.36 -8.75
CA PHE A 39 4.42 -6.64 -9.09
C PHE A 39 4.64 -5.24 -9.67
N LYS A 40 5.87 -4.79 -9.85
CA LYS A 40 6.20 -3.45 -10.38
C LYS A 40 6.00 -3.31 -11.89
N SER A 41 5.01 -4.02 -12.46
CA SER A 41 4.69 -4.01 -13.90
C SER A 41 4.41 -2.62 -14.46
N ARG A 42 3.66 -1.79 -13.72
CA ARG A 42 3.38 -0.41 -14.11
C ARG A 42 4.67 0.43 -14.18
N SER A 43 5.55 0.30 -13.19
CA SER A 43 6.84 0.99 -13.17
C SER A 43 7.74 0.52 -14.32
N TYR A 44 7.82 -0.79 -14.55
CA TYR A 44 8.57 -1.35 -15.67
C TYR A 44 8.11 -0.80 -17.03
N MET A 45 6.79 -0.73 -17.25
CA MET A 45 6.22 -0.29 -18.53
C MET A 45 6.25 1.22 -18.72
N SER A 46 6.20 2.02 -17.66
CA SER A 46 6.09 3.48 -17.77
C SER A 46 7.38 4.24 -17.43
N GLY A 47 8.30 3.63 -16.66
CA GLY A 47 9.44 4.32 -16.07
C GLY A 47 9.09 5.18 -14.86
N PHE A 48 7.80 5.31 -14.51
CA PHE A 48 7.36 6.03 -13.33
C PHE A 48 7.46 5.12 -12.09
N THR A 49 8.19 5.56 -11.06
CA THR A 49 8.52 4.75 -9.88
C THR A 49 7.69 5.06 -8.63
N GLY A 50 6.78 6.04 -8.68
CA GLY A 50 5.88 6.33 -7.55
C GLY A 50 5.04 5.12 -7.16
N SER A 51 4.61 5.01 -5.90
CA SER A 51 3.94 3.81 -5.38
C SER A 51 2.45 3.70 -5.77
N ALA A 52 1.85 4.73 -6.34
CA ALA A 52 0.44 4.71 -6.75
C ALA A 52 0.24 5.22 -8.18
N GLY A 53 -0.59 4.53 -8.93
CA GLY A 53 -0.99 4.94 -10.28
C GLY A 53 -1.45 3.79 -11.17
N THR A 54 -2.13 4.15 -12.26
CA THR A 54 -2.58 3.20 -13.28
C THR A 54 -2.15 3.65 -14.66
N LEU A 55 -1.45 2.79 -15.38
CA LEU A 55 -1.14 2.98 -16.79
C LEU A 55 -2.24 2.33 -17.62
N VAL A 56 -2.88 3.10 -18.50
CA VAL A 56 -3.85 2.61 -19.47
C VAL A 56 -3.27 2.77 -20.86
N VAL A 57 -3.19 1.69 -21.61
CA VAL A 57 -2.63 1.67 -22.96
C VAL A 57 -3.73 1.30 -23.94
N THR A 58 -3.92 2.10 -24.97
CA THR A 58 -4.72 1.77 -26.14
C THR A 58 -3.81 1.44 -27.33
N LEU A 59 -4.38 1.06 -28.45
CA LEU A 59 -3.60 0.79 -29.67
C LEU A 59 -2.85 2.03 -30.20
N THR A 60 -3.24 3.24 -29.80
CA THR A 60 -2.69 4.50 -30.32
C THR A 60 -2.09 5.42 -29.26
N GLU A 61 -2.57 5.39 -28.02
CA GLU A 61 -2.15 6.29 -26.97
C GLU A 61 -1.86 5.52 -25.66
N ALA A 62 -1.19 6.19 -24.73
CA ALA A 62 -0.96 5.66 -23.37
C ALA A 62 -1.08 6.81 -22.36
N GLY A 63 -1.73 6.54 -21.23
CA GLY A 63 -1.92 7.53 -20.18
C GLY A 63 -1.66 6.96 -18.79
N LEU A 64 -0.82 7.64 -18.01
CA LEU A 64 -0.59 7.35 -16.60
C LEU A 64 -1.46 8.28 -15.76
N ARG A 65 -2.18 7.69 -14.81
CA ARG A 65 -2.94 8.41 -13.78
C ARG A 65 -2.30 8.17 -12.43
N THR A 66 -2.01 9.26 -11.73
CA THR A 66 -1.48 9.23 -10.36
C THR A 66 -2.03 10.40 -9.56
N ASP A 67 -1.91 10.34 -8.24
CA ASP A 67 -2.42 11.36 -7.32
C ASP A 67 -1.40 12.48 -7.03
N GLY A 68 -1.82 13.48 -6.24
CA GLY A 68 -1.08 14.70 -6.00
C GLY A 68 0.29 14.52 -5.34
N ARG A 69 0.52 13.41 -4.65
CA ARG A 69 1.82 13.09 -4.05
C ARG A 69 2.94 12.94 -5.09
N TYR A 70 2.57 12.60 -6.33
CA TYR A 70 3.49 12.18 -7.38
C TYR A 70 3.50 13.08 -8.62
N PHE A 71 2.71 14.15 -8.70
CA PHE A 71 2.62 14.97 -9.93
C PHE A 71 3.98 15.45 -10.43
N ILE A 72 4.83 15.98 -9.54
CA ILE A 72 6.15 16.49 -9.89
C ILE A 72 7.06 15.35 -10.36
N GLN A 73 7.10 14.25 -9.61
CA GLN A 73 7.91 13.08 -9.95
C GLN A 73 7.48 12.46 -11.28
N ALA A 74 6.18 12.30 -11.49
CA ALA A 74 5.64 11.72 -12.73
C ALA A 74 5.95 12.61 -13.94
N GLU A 75 5.81 13.92 -13.82
CA GLU A 75 6.16 14.86 -14.89
C GLU A 75 7.63 14.74 -15.30
N GLN A 76 8.54 14.61 -14.32
CA GLN A 76 9.96 14.44 -14.58
C GLN A 76 10.26 13.07 -15.20
N GLN A 77 9.70 11.98 -14.67
CA GLN A 77 10.02 10.61 -15.09
C GLN A 77 9.35 10.22 -16.42
N LEU A 78 8.22 10.82 -16.76
CA LEU A 78 7.56 10.62 -18.06
C LEU A 78 8.09 11.52 -19.16
N ALA A 79 8.97 12.47 -18.84
CA ALA A 79 9.55 13.38 -19.83
C ALA A 79 10.25 12.58 -20.95
N GLY A 80 9.91 12.90 -22.21
CA GLY A 80 10.45 12.20 -23.39
C GLY A 80 9.83 10.80 -23.65
N SER A 81 8.93 10.31 -22.80
CA SER A 81 8.09 9.15 -23.10
C SER A 81 6.88 9.56 -23.98
N THR A 82 6.16 8.60 -24.52
CA THR A 82 4.89 8.87 -25.23
C THR A 82 3.66 8.70 -24.33
N ILE A 83 3.89 8.71 -23.00
CA ILE A 83 2.84 8.53 -21.99
C ILE A 83 2.35 9.91 -21.53
N THR A 84 1.05 10.15 -21.63
CA THR A 84 0.42 11.36 -21.10
C THR A 84 0.19 11.23 -19.60
N LEU A 85 0.59 12.25 -18.83
CA LEU A 85 0.27 12.32 -17.40
C LEU A 85 -1.14 12.90 -17.21
N TYR A 86 -1.98 12.15 -16.52
CA TYR A 86 -3.30 12.60 -16.06
C TYR A 86 -3.26 12.79 -14.54
N ARG A 87 -3.35 14.04 -14.11
CA ARG A 87 -3.29 14.45 -12.69
C ARG A 87 -4.65 14.19 -12.04
N MET A 88 -4.76 13.10 -11.27
CA MET A 88 -6.02 12.70 -10.63
C MET A 88 -6.59 13.81 -9.76
N SER A 89 -7.91 13.94 -9.78
CA SER A 89 -8.68 14.93 -9.00
C SER A 89 -8.46 16.41 -9.39
N GLU A 90 -7.72 16.69 -10.46
CA GLU A 90 -7.67 18.04 -11.04
C GLU A 90 -8.88 18.27 -11.96
N GLU A 91 -9.34 19.50 -12.05
CA GLU A 91 -10.52 19.87 -12.85
C GLU A 91 -10.33 19.51 -14.33
N GLY A 92 -11.33 18.84 -14.91
CA GLY A 92 -11.33 18.43 -16.33
C GLY A 92 -10.45 17.20 -16.63
N VAL A 93 -9.83 16.59 -15.65
CA VAL A 93 -9.03 15.36 -15.84
C VAL A 93 -9.90 14.12 -15.65
N PRO A 94 -10.04 13.26 -16.69
CA PRO A 94 -10.86 12.07 -16.59
C PRO A 94 -10.26 11.04 -15.61
N THR A 95 -11.11 10.41 -14.83
CA THR A 95 -10.76 9.22 -14.04
C THR A 95 -10.33 8.07 -14.93
N VAL A 96 -9.74 7.01 -14.38
CA VAL A 96 -9.42 5.79 -15.16
C VAL A 96 -10.67 5.23 -15.83
N LYS A 97 -11.78 5.16 -15.09
CA LYS A 97 -13.07 4.64 -15.59
C LYS A 97 -13.62 5.44 -16.76
N GLU A 98 -13.68 6.76 -16.64
CA GLU A 98 -14.14 7.66 -17.69
C GLU A 98 -13.26 7.58 -18.94
N PHE A 99 -11.95 7.50 -18.77
CA PHE A 99 -11.04 7.35 -19.90
C PHE A 99 -11.24 6.00 -20.62
N VAL A 100 -11.35 4.90 -19.86
CA VAL A 100 -11.60 3.57 -20.44
C VAL A 100 -12.94 3.56 -21.17
N GLU A 101 -14.01 4.12 -20.58
CA GLU A 101 -15.32 4.20 -21.21
C GLU A 101 -15.32 5.06 -22.50
N ASP A 102 -14.58 6.17 -22.51
CA ASP A 102 -14.41 7.05 -23.68
C ASP A 102 -13.64 6.34 -24.80
N LYS A 103 -12.54 5.66 -24.47
CA LYS A 103 -11.63 5.05 -25.46
C LYS A 103 -12.05 3.67 -25.96
N LEU A 104 -12.92 2.98 -25.24
CA LEU A 104 -13.38 1.66 -25.64
C LEU A 104 -14.30 1.76 -26.86
N PRO A 105 -13.96 1.15 -28.02
CA PRO A 105 -14.84 1.14 -29.17
C PRO A 105 -16.06 0.23 -28.92
N GLN A 106 -17.08 0.35 -29.77
CA GLN A 106 -18.21 -0.55 -29.77
C GLN A 106 -17.73 -1.98 -30.08
N GLY A 107 -18.11 -2.95 -29.26
CA GLY A 107 -17.63 -4.33 -29.36
C GLY A 107 -16.20 -4.54 -28.89
N GLY A 108 -15.57 -3.52 -28.28
CA GLY A 108 -14.17 -3.55 -27.88
C GLY A 108 -13.86 -4.42 -26.69
N VAL A 109 -12.58 -4.72 -26.49
CA VAL A 109 -12.08 -5.61 -25.44
C VAL A 109 -11.16 -4.84 -24.48
N ILE A 110 -11.48 -4.88 -23.18
CA ILE A 110 -10.62 -4.39 -22.08
C ILE A 110 -9.80 -5.56 -21.55
N GLY A 111 -8.48 -5.45 -21.60
CA GLY A 111 -7.51 -6.42 -21.05
C GLY A 111 -6.87 -5.96 -19.76
N PHE A 112 -6.66 -6.89 -18.83
CA PHE A 112 -5.82 -6.76 -17.64
C PHE A 112 -5.52 -8.14 -17.05
N ASP A 113 -4.53 -8.25 -16.18
CA ASP A 113 -4.36 -9.44 -15.36
C ASP A 113 -5.45 -9.45 -14.27
N GLY A 114 -6.35 -10.41 -14.31
CA GLY A 114 -7.47 -10.53 -13.37
C GLY A 114 -7.06 -10.70 -11.90
N ARG A 115 -5.77 -10.95 -11.65
CA ARG A 115 -5.21 -11.09 -10.29
C ARG A 115 -4.82 -9.75 -9.66
N VAL A 116 -4.61 -8.69 -10.46
CA VAL A 116 -4.15 -7.38 -9.96
C VAL A 116 -5.25 -6.30 -9.92
N LEU A 117 -6.48 -6.66 -10.24
CA LEU A 117 -7.64 -5.80 -9.99
C LEU A 117 -8.57 -6.43 -8.97
N SER A 118 -9.16 -5.60 -8.13
CA SER A 118 -10.17 -6.03 -7.16
C SER A 118 -11.44 -6.56 -7.85
N SER A 119 -12.22 -7.34 -7.13
CA SER A 119 -13.53 -7.84 -7.59
C SER A 119 -14.44 -6.68 -7.97
N ALA A 120 -14.50 -5.63 -7.15
CA ALA A 120 -15.31 -4.44 -7.38
C ALA A 120 -14.89 -3.67 -8.64
N ASP A 121 -13.59 -3.48 -8.86
CA ASP A 121 -13.08 -2.82 -10.06
C ASP A 121 -13.29 -3.66 -11.31
N GLY A 122 -12.99 -4.95 -11.24
CA GLY A 122 -13.23 -5.87 -12.34
C GLY A 122 -14.71 -5.90 -12.77
N ALA A 123 -15.63 -5.93 -11.81
CA ALA A 123 -17.07 -5.84 -12.08
C ALA A 123 -17.47 -4.49 -12.71
N THR A 124 -16.80 -3.42 -12.30
CA THR A 124 -17.02 -2.08 -12.91
C THR A 124 -16.60 -2.06 -14.38
N TYR A 125 -15.42 -2.62 -14.72
CA TYR A 125 -14.96 -2.69 -16.11
C TYR A 125 -15.77 -3.68 -16.95
N ALA A 126 -16.30 -4.75 -16.33
CA ALA A 126 -17.25 -5.65 -16.99
C ALA A 126 -18.52 -4.89 -17.43
N LYS A 127 -19.10 -4.06 -16.57
CA LYS A 127 -20.26 -3.23 -16.91
C LYS A 127 -19.95 -2.20 -18.02
N ILE A 128 -18.74 -1.60 -18.01
CA ILE A 128 -18.31 -0.69 -19.07
C ILE A 128 -18.22 -1.43 -20.40
N ALA A 129 -17.62 -2.62 -20.42
CA ALA A 129 -17.52 -3.44 -21.63
C ALA A 129 -18.91 -3.86 -22.13
N GLU A 130 -19.80 -4.35 -21.25
CA GLU A 130 -21.17 -4.72 -21.59
C GLU A 130 -21.96 -3.57 -22.24
N LYS A 131 -21.87 -2.36 -21.66
CA LYS A 131 -22.51 -1.14 -22.21
C LYS A 131 -22.08 -0.84 -23.65
N LYS A 132 -20.86 -1.22 -24.01
CA LYS A 132 -20.28 -1.08 -25.35
C LYS A 132 -20.44 -2.37 -26.19
N GLN A 133 -21.21 -3.36 -25.74
CA GLN A 133 -21.33 -4.69 -26.38
C GLN A 133 -19.97 -5.39 -26.57
N GLY A 134 -19.02 -5.07 -25.71
CA GLY A 134 -17.67 -5.60 -25.68
C GLY A 134 -17.47 -6.69 -24.62
N SER A 135 -16.24 -6.98 -24.28
CA SER A 135 -15.89 -8.01 -23.31
C SER A 135 -14.62 -7.67 -22.52
N LEU A 136 -14.33 -8.49 -21.49
CA LEU A 136 -13.06 -8.46 -20.77
C LEU A 136 -12.17 -9.61 -21.21
N PHE A 137 -10.86 -9.35 -21.19
CA PHE A 137 -9.82 -10.37 -21.29
C PHE A 137 -8.93 -10.31 -20.06
N VAL A 138 -9.05 -11.27 -19.14
CA VAL A 138 -8.42 -11.23 -17.81
C VAL A 138 -7.51 -12.43 -17.51
N ALA A 139 -7.30 -13.28 -18.51
CA ALA A 139 -6.63 -14.57 -18.32
C ALA A 139 -5.10 -14.50 -18.36
N LYS A 140 -4.52 -13.38 -18.85
CA LYS A 140 -3.07 -13.27 -19.07
C LYS A 140 -2.51 -11.95 -18.56
N ASP A 141 -1.36 -12.05 -17.93
CA ASP A 141 -0.46 -10.91 -17.70
C ASP A 141 0.43 -10.70 -18.94
N LEU A 142 0.06 -9.74 -19.79
CA LEU A 142 0.83 -9.42 -21.00
C LEU A 142 2.21 -8.82 -20.66
N VAL A 143 2.37 -8.19 -19.51
CA VAL A 143 3.67 -7.63 -19.10
C VAL A 143 4.64 -8.75 -18.80
N ASN A 144 4.19 -9.87 -18.27
CA ASN A 144 5.04 -11.05 -18.05
C ASN A 144 5.63 -11.62 -19.34
N GLU A 145 4.97 -11.45 -20.48
CA GLU A 145 5.50 -11.87 -21.79
C GLU A 145 6.58 -10.90 -22.33
N ILE A 146 6.67 -9.69 -21.76
CA ILE A 146 7.56 -8.61 -22.20
C ILE A 146 8.76 -8.45 -21.26
N TRP A 147 8.54 -8.63 -19.96
CA TRP A 147 9.54 -8.42 -18.91
C TRP A 147 10.35 -9.71 -18.66
N THR A 148 11.36 -9.94 -19.52
CA THR A 148 12.12 -11.19 -19.56
C THR A 148 12.99 -11.45 -18.33
N ASP A 149 13.39 -10.39 -17.64
CA ASP A 149 14.20 -10.42 -16.40
C ASP A 149 13.37 -10.04 -15.15
N ARG A 150 12.05 -10.32 -15.21
CA ARG A 150 11.14 -10.05 -14.09
C ARG A 150 11.60 -10.82 -12.84
N PRO A 151 11.69 -10.15 -11.67
CA PRO A 151 11.96 -10.84 -10.41
C PRO A 151 10.98 -11.97 -10.16
N GLN A 152 11.40 -13.01 -9.43
CA GLN A 152 10.48 -14.06 -8.98
C GLN A 152 9.56 -13.55 -7.88
N LEU A 153 8.46 -14.24 -7.63
CA LEU A 153 7.66 -14.00 -6.43
C LEU A 153 8.53 -14.22 -5.19
N PRO A 154 8.46 -13.33 -4.21
CA PRO A 154 9.22 -13.49 -2.98
C PRO A 154 8.75 -14.71 -2.19
N THR A 155 9.66 -15.35 -1.48
CA THR A 155 9.41 -16.51 -0.62
C THR A 155 10.24 -16.41 0.65
N GLU A 156 10.24 -15.23 1.26
CA GLU A 156 10.96 -14.97 2.50
C GLU A 156 10.40 -15.79 3.66
N LYS A 157 11.22 -16.05 4.68
CA LYS A 157 10.80 -16.87 5.80
C LYS A 157 9.77 -16.15 6.67
N VAL A 158 8.71 -16.86 6.96
CA VAL A 158 7.68 -16.45 7.92
C VAL A 158 8.14 -16.74 9.35
N TRP A 159 7.80 -15.85 10.27
CA TRP A 159 8.13 -15.97 11.70
C TRP A 159 6.94 -15.63 12.58
N ILE A 160 6.98 -16.10 13.83
CA ILE A 160 5.88 -15.98 14.80
C ILE A 160 6.06 -14.70 15.62
N LEU A 161 5.03 -13.85 15.66
CA LEU A 161 4.90 -12.77 16.62
C LEU A 161 4.26 -13.32 17.90
N THR A 162 5.05 -13.46 18.95
CA THR A 162 4.60 -14.05 20.20
C THR A 162 3.54 -13.23 20.93
N ASP A 163 2.79 -13.86 21.84
CA ASP A 163 1.72 -13.21 22.60
C ASP A 163 2.23 -12.08 23.51
N GLU A 164 3.53 -12.05 23.83
CA GLU A 164 4.18 -10.93 24.52
C GLU A 164 4.04 -9.63 23.75
N TYR A 165 4.03 -9.72 22.43
CA TYR A 165 3.92 -8.56 21.53
C TYR A 165 2.52 -8.40 20.95
N SER A 166 1.84 -9.48 20.59
CA SER A 166 0.51 -9.44 19.95
C SER A 166 -0.63 -9.28 20.98
N GLY A 167 -0.47 -9.78 22.20
CA GLY A 167 -1.44 -9.65 23.29
C GLY A 167 -2.73 -10.45 23.14
N GLU A 168 -2.91 -11.18 22.03
CA GLU A 168 -4.08 -12.03 21.76
C GLU A 168 -3.68 -13.21 20.89
N THR A 169 -4.14 -14.41 21.24
CA THR A 169 -3.83 -15.64 20.50
C THR A 169 -4.57 -15.72 19.17
N THR A 170 -4.02 -16.47 18.21
CA THR A 170 -4.67 -16.77 16.93
C THR A 170 -6.04 -17.43 17.12
N ALA A 171 -6.16 -18.39 18.05
CA ALA A 171 -7.44 -19.04 18.34
C ALA A 171 -8.51 -18.04 18.81
N SER A 172 -8.15 -17.07 19.67
CA SER A 172 -9.06 -16.02 20.12
C SER A 172 -9.54 -15.16 18.95
N LYS A 173 -8.63 -14.71 18.08
CA LYS A 173 -8.94 -13.89 16.91
C LYS A 173 -9.86 -14.63 15.93
N LEU A 174 -9.57 -15.90 15.62
CA LEU A 174 -10.42 -16.75 14.78
C LEU A 174 -11.82 -16.93 15.40
N GLY A 175 -11.91 -17.11 16.71
CA GLY A 175 -13.20 -17.17 17.42
C GLY A 175 -14.03 -15.92 17.22
N ARG A 176 -13.45 -14.73 17.39
CA ARG A 176 -14.13 -13.44 17.17
C ARG A 176 -14.60 -13.25 15.73
N ILE A 177 -13.79 -13.66 14.76
CA ILE A 177 -14.15 -13.60 13.33
C ILE A 177 -15.33 -14.52 13.06
N ARG A 178 -15.32 -15.75 13.57
CA ARG A 178 -16.42 -16.71 13.41
C ARG A 178 -17.74 -16.22 14.02
N GLU A 179 -17.69 -15.47 15.13
CA GLU A 179 -18.89 -14.82 15.68
C GLU A 179 -19.47 -13.79 14.68
N VAL A 180 -18.63 -12.95 14.07
CA VAL A 180 -19.09 -12.00 13.04
C VAL A 180 -19.61 -12.72 11.81
N MET A 181 -18.97 -13.81 11.34
CA MET A 181 -19.47 -14.63 10.24
C MET A 181 -20.87 -15.16 10.55
N LYS A 182 -21.10 -15.66 11.75
CA LYS A 182 -22.39 -16.16 12.22
C LYS A 182 -23.44 -15.05 12.25
N GLU A 183 -23.12 -13.87 12.74
CA GLU A 183 -24.02 -12.69 12.75
C GLU A 183 -24.44 -12.30 11.34
N LYS A 184 -23.54 -12.45 10.36
CA LYS A 184 -23.80 -12.16 8.93
C LYS A 184 -24.42 -13.36 8.16
N GLY A 185 -24.61 -14.51 8.83
CA GLY A 185 -25.11 -15.73 8.21
C GLY A 185 -24.16 -16.36 7.19
N ALA A 186 -22.87 -16.07 7.29
CA ALA A 186 -21.82 -16.59 6.41
C ALA A 186 -21.19 -17.87 7.00
N GLN A 187 -20.99 -18.89 6.18
CA GLN A 187 -20.33 -20.13 6.53
C GLN A 187 -18.87 -20.18 6.09
N VAL A 188 -18.48 -19.29 5.17
CA VAL A 188 -17.11 -19.17 4.67
C VAL A 188 -16.72 -17.70 4.65
N HIS A 189 -15.52 -17.40 5.06
CA HIS A 189 -14.91 -16.08 4.92
C HIS A 189 -13.57 -16.21 4.19
N LEU A 190 -13.42 -15.52 3.08
CA LEU A 190 -12.20 -15.49 2.29
C LEU A 190 -11.50 -14.15 2.47
N ILE A 191 -10.22 -14.20 2.86
CA ILE A 191 -9.37 -13.04 3.11
C ILE A 191 -8.19 -13.07 2.15
N SER A 192 -7.99 -11.97 1.44
CA SER A 192 -6.83 -11.73 0.58
C SER A 192 -5.86 -10.71 1.21
N SER A 193 -6.34 -9.80 2.05
CA SER A 193 -5.52 -8.77 2.70
C SER A 193 -4.39 -9.39 3.52
N LEU A 194 -3.15 -9.15 3.10
CA LEU A 194 -1.95 -9.66 3.77
C LEU A 194 -1.83 -9.14 5.20
N TYR A 195 -2.28 -7.91 5.44
CA TYR A 195 -2.27 -7.28 6.77
C TYR A 195 -3.20 -7.99 7.74
N ASP A 196 -4.39 -8.36 7.26
CA ASP A 196 -5.39 -9.08 8.05
C ASP A 196 -4.92 -10.50 8.36
N ILE A 197 -4.40 -11.21 7.36
CA ILE A 197 -3.86 -12.57 7.53
C ILE A 197 -2.73 -12.58 8.54
N ALA A 198 -1.76 -11.67 8.39
CA ALA A 198 -0.62 -11.58 9.30
C ALA A 198 -1.06 -11.25 10.74
N TRP A 199 -2.07 -10.37 10.91
CA TRP A 199 -2.63 -10.06 12.23
C TRP A 199 -3.39 -11.24 12.84
N ILE A 200 -4.27 -11.89 12.06
CA ILE A 200 -5.08 -13.03 12.54
C ILE A 200 -4.19 -14.16 13.03
N LEU A 201 -3.18 -14.50 12.24
CA LEU A 201 -2.32 -15.66 12.48
C LEU A 201 -1.14 -15.36 13.42
N ASN A 202 -0.96 -14.13 13.90
CA ASN A 202 0.24 -13.71 14.62
C ASN A 202 1.54 -14.10 13.90
N LEU A 203 1.53 -14.03 12.57
CA LEU A 203 2.67 -14.32 11.72
C LEU A 203 3.15 -13.05 11.03
N ARG A 204 4.45 -12.98 10.75
CA ARG A 204 5.07 -11.90 9.98
C ARG A 204 6.03 -12.49 8.96
N GLY A 205 6.30 -11.72 7.90
CA GLY A 205 7.26 -12.09 6.85
C GLY A 205 7.89 -10.84 6.26
N ASN A 206 8.63 -10.98 5.16
CA ASN A 206 9.34 -9.86 4.53
C ASN A 206 9.19 -9.89 3.00
N ASP A 207 8.04 -10.35 2.50
CA ASP A 207 7.79 -10.44 1.05
C ASP A 207 7.62 -9.07 0.39
N ILE A 208 7.31 -8.04 1.19
CA ILE A 208 7.23 -6.64 0.74
C ILE A 208 8.21 -5.82 1.58
N SER A 209 9.06 -5.04 0.92
CA SER A 209 10.04 -4.17 1.61
C SER A 209 9.33 -3.26 2.60
N HIS A 210 9.85 -3.20 3.82
CA HIS A 210 9.33 -2.39 4.93
C HIS A 210 7.89 -2.71 5.37
N VAL A 211 7.32 -3.80 4.90
CA VAL A 211 6.00 -4.26 5.33
C VAL A 211 6.11 -5.72 5.77
N PRO A 212 5.98 -6.02 7.07
CA PRO A 212 6.26 -7.34 7.61
C PRO A 212 5.11 -8.33 7.35
N VAL A 213 4.83 -8.62 6.08
CA VAL A 213 3.79 -9.53 5.61
C VAL A 213 4.37 -10.60 4.67
N PHE A 214 3.57 -11.58 4.33
CA PHE A 214 3.91 -12.69 3.46
C PHE A 214 2.76 -12.98 2.50
N LEU A 215 3.06 -13.38 1.27
CA LEU A 215 2.06 -13.68 0.25
C LEU A 215 1.23 -14.91 0.64
N SER A 216 -0.06 -14.72 0.88
CA SER A 216 -0.95 -15.78 1.31
C SER A 216 -2.42 -15.41 1.12
N PHE A 217 -3.29 -16.43 1.08
CA PHE A 217 -4.74 -16.28 1.22
C PHE A 217 -5.21 -17.10 2.42
N LEU A 218 -6.29 -16.66 3.06
CA LEU A 218 -6.86 -17.35 4.21
C LEU A 218 -8.35 -17.62 3.97
N MET A 219 -8.76 -18.87 4.12
CA MET A 219 -10.16 -19.26 4.10
C MET A 219 -10.55 -19.77 5.48
N ILE A 220 -11.52 -19.10 6.09
CA ILE A 220 -12.06 -19.44 7.42
C ILE A 220 -13.46 -20.00 7.21
N GLU A 221 -13.69 -21.18 7.74
CA GLU A 221 -15.00 -21.84 7.82
C GLU A 221 -15.43 -21.97 9.29
N GLU A 222 -16.64 -22.46 9.53
CA GLU A 222 -17.18 -22.63 10.89
C GLU A 222 -16.25 -23.46 11.76
N ASP A 223 -15.72 -24.58 11.23
CA ASP A 223 -14.89 -25.54 11.98
C ASP A 223 -13.50 -25.73 11.36
N ALA A 224 -13.15 -25.04 10.28
CA ALA A 224 -11.89 -25.17 9.59
C ALA A 224 -11.23 -23.81 9.34
N CYS A 225 -9.91 -23.83 9.11
CA CYS A 225 -9.15 -22.68 8.66
C CYS A 225 -8.04 -23.18 7.73
N THR A 226 -7.95 -22.62 6.52
CA THR A 226 -6.98 -23.03 5.51
C THR A 226 -6.15 -21.83 5.08
N LEU A 227 -4.84 -21.95 5.22
CA LEU A 227 -3.83 -20.99 4.75
C LEU A 227 -3.25 -21.47 3.43
N PHE A 228 -3.36 -20.67 2.39
CA PHE A 228 -2.74 -20.90 1.08
C PHE A 228 -1.45 -20.07 1.00
N ILE A 229 -0.31 -20.75 0.94
CA ILE A 229 1.01 -20.12 1.06
C ILE A 229 2.07 -20.91 0.31
N HIS A 230 3.15 -20.27 -0.12
CA HIS A 230 4.32 -20.95 -0.66
C HIS A 230 5.00 -21.79 0.44
N ALA A 231 5.08 -23.10 0.24
CA ALA A 231 5.54 -24.04 1.26
C ALA A 231 6.98 -23.78 1.75
N GLU A 232 7.82 -23.23 0.88
CA GLU A 232 9.21 -22.85 1.15
C GLU A 232 9.36 -21.69 2.15
N THR A 233 8.33 -20.88 2.35
CA THR A 233 8.36 -19.78 3.33
C THR A 233 8.25 -20.27 4.77
N LEU A 234 7.68 -21.46 4.97
CA LEU A 234 7.38 -22.03 6.28
C LEU A 234 8.59 -22.74 6.88
N THR A 235 8.99 -22.31 8.08
CA THR A 235 9.93 -23.06 8.93
C THR A 235 9.23 -24.22 9.66
N ASP A 236 9.97 -25.17 10.22
CA ASP A 236 9.37 -26.25 11.03
C ASP A 236 8.63 -25.71 12.25
N GLU A 237 9.13 -24.64 12.86
CA GLU A 237 8.49 -23.94 13.98
C GLU A 237 7.13 -23.36 13.58
N VAL A 238 7.07 -22.67 12.45
CA VAL A 238 5.81 -22.08 11.93
C VAL A 238 4.83 -23.18 11.53
N ARG A 239 5.30 -24.30 10.95
CA ARG A 239 4.44 -25.46 10.65
C ARG A 239 3.83 -26.07 11.91
N ALA A 240 4.63 -26.24 12.97
CA ALA A 240 4.12 -26.72 14.23
C ALA A 240 3.09 -25.75 14.84
N TYR A 241 3.40 -24.45 14.82
CA TYR A 241 2.48 -23.40 15.29
C TYR A 241 1.13 -23.41 14.56
N LEU A 242 1.15 -23.54 13.22
CA LEU A 242 -0.08 -23.63 12.44
C LEU A 242 -0.88 -24.88 12.78
N ALA A 243 -0.21 -26.03 12.93
CA ALA A 243 -0.85 -27.29 13.32
C ALA A 243 -1.46 -27.22 14.74
N ASP A 244 -0.78 -26.60 15.69
CA ASP A 244 -1.27 -26.40 17.06
C ASP A 244 -2.49 -25.46 17.13
N ASN A 245 -2.71 -24.63 16.09
CA ASN A 245 -3.89 -23.77 15.95
C ASN A 245 -4.95 -24.34 14.98
N ASP A 246 -4.89 -25.62 14.62
CA ASP A 246 -5.80 -26.29 13.70
C ASP A 246 -5.90 -25.63 12.32
N ILE A 247 -4.77 -25.10 11.80
CA ILE A 247 -4.71 -24.44 10.50
C ILE A 247 -4.11 -25.39 9.46
N THR A 248 -4.90 -25.71 8.45
CA THR A 248 -4.48 -26.51 7.28
C THR A 248 -3.65 -25.63 6.34
N VAL A 249 -2.55 -26.18 5.84
CA VAL A 249 -1.69 -25.48 4.85
C VAL A 249 -1.88 -26.10 3.46
N CYS A 250 -2.18 -25.27 2.46
CA CYS A 250 -2.28 -25.64 1.05
C CYS A 250 -1.30 -24.78 0.21
N ALA A 251 -1.02 -25.20 -1.02
CA ALA A 251 -0.18 -24.44 -1.92
C ALA A 251 -0.86 -23.11 -2.30
N TYR A 252 -0.04 -22.07 -2.47
CA TYR A 252 -0.52 -20.69 -2.70
C TYR A 252 -1.55 -20.58 -3.84
N ASP A 253 -1.29 -21.21 -4.99
CA ASP A 253 -2.17 -21.15 -6.15
C ASP A 253 -3.42 -22.04 -6.03
N GLU A 254 -3.49 -22.95 -5.06
CA GLU A 254 -4.68 -23.80 -4.84
C GLU A 254 -5.91 -23.00 -4.41
N ILE A 255 -5.76 -21.73 -4.03
CA ILE A 255 -6.87 -20.83 -3.70
C ILE A 255 -7.91 -20.73 -4.83
N TYR A 256 -7.46 -20.71 -6.10
CA TYR A 256 -8.37 -20.61 -7.25
C TYR A 256 -9.22 -21.87 -7.39
N ASP A 257 -8.61 -23.04 -7.17
CA ASP A 257 -9.32 -24.34 -7.20
C ASP A 257 -10.25 -24.49 -5.99
N ALA A 258 -9.81 -24.03 -4.81
CA ALA A 258 -10.65 -24.04 -3.61
C ALA A 258 -11.88 -23.13 -3.78
N ALA A 259 -11.69 -21.95 -4.34
CA ALA A 259 -12.77 -21.03 -4.65
C ALA A 259 -13.78 -21.62 -5.64
N ALA A 260 -13.32 -22.33 -6.66
CA ALA A 260 -14.18 -23.00 -7.65
C ALA A 260 -14.97 -24.20 -7.11
N LYS A 261 -14.49 -24.81 -6.02
CA LYS A 261 -15.11 -25.99 -5.39
C LYS A 261 -16.06 -25.66 -4.24
N LEU A 262 -16.28 -24.38 -3.94
CA LEU A 262 -17.22 -23.96 -2.90
C LEU A 262 -18.63 -24.47 -3.20
N ALA A 263 -19.33 -24.93 -2.17
CA ALA A 263 -20.70 -25.39 -2.34
C ALA A 263 -21.66 -24.20 -2.53
N GLU A 264 -22.56 -24.29 -3.52
CA GLU A 264 -23.48 -23.20 -3.90
C GLU A 264 -24.49 -22.84 -2.81
N ASP A 265 -24.72 -23.72 -1.85
CA ASP A 265 -25.64 -23.52 -0.74
C ASP A 265 -25.00 -22.74 0.42
N LYS A 266 -23.68 -22.54 0.40
CA LYS A 266 -22.97 -21.71 1.38
C LYS A 266 -23.12 -20.22 1.09
N VAL A 267 -22.91 -19.42 2.12
CA VAL A 267 -22.82 -17.96 2.03
C VAL A 267 -21.36 -17.56 2.31
N MET A 268 -20.76 -16.85 1.36
CA MET A 268 -19.40 -16.33 1.43
C MET A 268 -19.41 -14.90 1.97
N LEU A 269 -18.65 -14.63 3.02
CA LEU A 269 -18.28 -13.27 3.43
C LEU A 269 -16.94 -12.91 2.76
N MET A 270 -16.88 -11.78 2.11
CA MET A 270 -15.63 -11.25 1.56
C MET A 270 -15.73 -9.74 1.36
N ASP A 271 -14.58 -9.09 1.27
CA ASP A 271 -14.47 -7.69 0.84
C ASP A 271 -14.12 -7.64 -0.65
N GLU A 272 -15.04 -7.15 -1.48
CA GLU A 272 -14.86 -7.04 -2.94
C GLU A 272 -13.73 -6.09 -3.35
N HIS A 273 -13.25 -5.23 -2.45
CA HIS A 273 -12.14 -4.33 -2.71
C HIS A 273 -10.76 -4.99 -2.49
N THR A 274 -10.67 -6.06 -1.71
CA THR A 274 -9.41 -6.77 -1.46
C THR A 274 -9.29 -8.08 -2.23
N ILE A 275 -10.39 -8.81 -2.46
CA ILE A 275 -10.40 -10.05 -3.25
C ILE A 275 -10.16 -9.72 -4.74
N ASN A 276 -9.18 -10.38 -5.36
CA ASN A 276 -8.92 -10.16 -6.78
C ASN A 276 -10.01 -10.74 -7.68
N TYR A 277 -10.18 -10.11 -8.85
CA TYR A 277 -11.25 -10.43 -9.77
C TYR A 277 -11.20 -11.88 -10.30
N ARG A 278 -10.00 -12.44 -10.45
CA ARG A 278 -9.85 -13.84 -10.91
C ARG A 278 -10.40 -14.85 -9.89
N ILE A 279 -10.19 -14.62 -8.60
CA ILE A 279 -10.80 -15.45 -7.54
C ILE A 279 -12.33 -15.32 -7.61
N ARG A 280 -12.85 -14.10 -7.74
CA ARG A 280 -14.30 -13.86 -7.85
C ARG A 280 -14.93 -14.58 -9.03
N MET A 281 -14.24 -14.61 -10.17
CA MET A 281 -14.69 -15.35 -11.36
C MET A 281 -14.64 -16.87 -11.22
N ALA A 282 -13.89 -17.39 -10.29
CA ALA A 282 -13.82 -18.84 -10.02
C ALA A 282 -15.01 -19.33 -9.18
N PHE A 283 -15.74 -18.44 -8.51
CA PHE A 283 -16.87 -18.84 -7.67
C PHE A 283 -17.98 -19.51 -8.48
N PRO A 284 -18.63 -20.54 -7.94
CA PRO A 284 -19.86 -21.12 -8.51
C PRO A 284 -20.92 -20.03 -8.72
N GLU A 285 -21.69 -20.14 -9.80
CA GLU A 285 -22.70 -19.13 -10.18
C GLU A 285 -23.79 -18.93 -9.10
N GLY A 286 -24.15 -20.02 -8.39
CA GLY A 286 -25.15 -20.00 -7.32
C GLY A 286 -24.66 -19.53 -5.97
N LEU A 287 -23.34 -19.33 -5.78
CA LEU A 287 -22.77 -18.96 -4.49
C LEU A 287 -23.24 -17.55 -4.05
N LYS A 288 -23.84 -17.49 -2.87
CA LYS A 288 -24.25 -16.21 -2.27
C LYS A 288 -23.04 -15.51 -1.66
N VAL A 289 -22.87 -14.23 -1.98
CA VAL A 289 -21.80 -13.38 -1.43
C VAL A 289 -22.39 -12.28 -0.56
N VAL A 290 -21.86 -12.12 0.62
CA VAL A 290 -22.02 -10.96 1.50
C VAL A 290 -20.76 -10.12 1.32
N ASP A 291 -20.89 -9.00 0.63
CA ASP A 291 -19.82 -8.02 0.49
C ASP A 291 -19.81 -7.11 1.72
N ASP A 292 -18.72 -7.16 2.48
CA ASP A 292 -18.48 -6.28 3.62
C ASP A 292 -16.99 -6.26 3.96
N LEU A 293 -16.55 -5.23 4.67
CA LEU A 293 -15.17 -5.12 5.16
C LEU A 293 -14.78 -6.38 5.95
N ASN A 294 -13.53 -6.79 5.82
CA ASN A 294 -13.01 -7.89 6.63
C ASN A 294 -13.19 -7.56 8.12
N PRO A 295 -13.82 -8.43 8.93
CA PRO A 295 -13.98 -8.18 10.37
C PRO A 295 -12.66 -7.84 11.08
N SER A 296 -11.56 -8.46 10.64
CA SER A 296 -10.20 -8.25 11.12
C SER A 296 -9.69 -6.82 10.91
N GLU A 297 -10.12 -6.12 9.87
CA GLU A 297 -9.69 -4.74 9.60
C GLU A 297 -10.02 -3.81 10.77
N ARG A 298 -11.27 -3.85 11.22
CA ARG A 298 -11.68 -3.06 12.39
C ARG A 298 -11.08 -3.59 13.70
N MET A 299 -10.94 -4.92 13.82
CA MET A 299 -10.40 -5.54 15.04
C MET A 299 -8.94 -5.15 15.26
N LYS A 300 -8.08 -5.17 14.20
CA LYS A 300 -6.66 -4.79 14.30
C LYS A 300 -6.46 -3.29 14.51
N ALA A 301 -7.36 -2.45 13.98
CA ALA A 301 -7.29 -1.00 14.17
C ALA A 301 -7.50 -0.61 15.65
N ILE A 302 -8.26 -1.39 16.42
CA ILE A 302 -8.49 -1.19 17.86
C ILE A 302 -7.44 -1.97 18.65
N LYS A 303 -6.34 -1.31 19.00
CA LYS A 303 -5.20 -1.93 19.70
C LYS A 303 -5.58 -2.39 21.09
N ASN A 304 -5.19 -3.63 21.43
CA ASN A 304 -5.35 -4.18 22.78
C ASN A 304 -4.34 -3.55 23.79
N ALA A 305 -4.48 -3.88 25.07
CA ALA A 305 -3.63 -3.29 26.12
C ALA A 305 -2.14 -3.59 25.95
N THR A 306 -1.79 -4.79 25.45
CA THR A 306 -0.41 -5.19 25.17
C THR A 306 0.16 -4.42 24.00
N GLU A 307 -0.55 -4.37 22.88
CA GLU A 307 -0.17 -3.58 21.71
C GLU A 307 0.02 -2.08 22.05
N LEU A 308 -0.89 -1.49 22.85
CA LEU A 308 -0.75 -0.10 23.30
C LEU A 308 0.47 0.12 24.20
N LYS A 309 0.74 -0.79 25.12
CA LYS A 309 1.94 -0.74 25.95
C LYS A 309 3.20 -0.81 25.11
N ASN A 310 3.26 -1.77 24.22
CA ASN A 310 4.41 -2.01 23.36
C ASN A 310 4.63 -0.85 22.37
N THR A 311 3.58 -0.33 21.75
CA THR A 311 3.66 0.86 20.87
C THR A 311 4.29 2.06 21.57
N ARG A 312 3.99 2.30 22.86
CA ARG A 312 4.63 3.38 23.63
C ARG A 312 6.14 3.13 23.80
N ILE A 313 6.56 1.89 23.98
CA ILE A 313 7.99 1.52 24.06
C ILE A 313 8.68 1.75 22.73
N ALA A 314 8.07 1.31 21.62
CA ALA A 314 8.60 1.54 20.26
C ALA A 314 8.80 3.04 19.98
N HIS A 315 7.81 3.88 20.32
CA HIS A 315 7.91 5.34 20.13
C HIS A 315 8.93 5.99 21.05
N LEU A 316 9.19 5.45 22.23
CA LEU A 316 10.28 5.94 23.09
C LEU A 316 11.64 5.65 22.47
N LYS A 317 11.87 4.44 21.97
CA LYS A 317 13.10 4.03 21.27
C LYS A 317 13.35 4.92 20.04
N ASP A 318 12.35 5.04 19.20
CA ASP A 318 12.44 5.84 17.97
C ASP A 318 12.60 7.34 18.27
N GLY A 319 11.92 7.85 19.29
CA GLY A 319 12.09 9.22 19.77
C GLY A 319 13.51 9.53 20.23
N VAL A 320 14.21 8.55 20.82
CA VAL A 320 15.64 8.67 21.17
C VAL A 320 16.48 8.78 19.91
N ALA A 321 16.26 7.92 18.90
CA ALA A 321 16.99 7.98 17.63
C ALA A 321 16.79 9.33 16.91
N VAL A 322 15.55 9.80 16.78
CA VAL A 322 15.23 11.09 16.17
C VAL A 322 15.81 12.26 16.96
N THR A 323 15.85 12.20 18.30
CA THR A 323 16.44 13.25 19.13
C THR A 323 17.97 13.32 18.98
N LYS A 324 18.65 12.17 18.94
CA LYS A 324 20.09 12.08 18.62
C LYS A 324 20.39 12.66 17.24
N PHE A 325 19.57 12.29 16.24
CA PHE A 325 19.67 12.82 14.88
C PHE A 325 19.51 14.35 14.85
N MET A 326 18.50 14.89 15.53
CA MET A 326 18.28 16.34 15.59
C MET A 326 19.49 17.07 16.20
N TYR A 327 20.07 16.54 17.27
CA TYR A 327 21.26 17.11 17.88
C TYR A 327 22.46 17.10 16.92
N TRP A 328 22.71 15.95 16.28
CA TRP A 328 23.77 15.82 15.29
C TRP A 328 23.57 16.80 14.12
N LEU A 329 22.38 16.80 13.52
CA LEU A 329 22.06 17.66 12.38
C LEU A 329 22.35 19.14 12.71
N LYS A 330 21.86 19.63 13.83
CA LYS A 330 22.03 21.03 14.25
C LYS A 330 23.46 21.42 14.61
N THR A 331 24.30 20.46 14.95
CA THR A 331 25.70 20.71 15.34
C THR A 331 26.70 20.53 14.20
N HIS A 332 26.33 19.85 13.11
CA HIS A 332 27.23 19.49 12.01
C HIS A 332 26.90 20.18 10.68
N VAL A 333 25.64 20.51 10.39
CA VAL A 333 25.28 21.24 9.16
C VAL A 333 26.08 22.57 9.06
N GLY A 334 26.67 22.77 7.87
CA GLY A 334 27.55 23.90 7.60
C GLY A 334 28.98 23.74 8.09
N LYS A 335 29.34 22.65 8.78
CA LYS A 335 30.69 22.30 9.19
C LYS A 335 31.25 21.10 8.44
N GLU A 336 30.38 20.21 7.98
CA GLU A 336 30.69 19.00 7.25
C GLU A 336 29.85 18.93 5.98
N TYR A 337 30.30 18.14 5.00
CA TYR A 337 29.51 17.85 3.80
C TYR A 337 28.45 16.83 4.14
N ILE A 338 27.20 17.25 4.17
CA ILE A 338 26.04 16.43 4.47
C ILE A 338 25.03 16.60 3.34
N THR A 339 24.49 15.51 2.81
CA THR A 339 23.42 15.50 1.82
C THR A 339 22.12 14.98 2.44
N GLU A 340 20.99 15.16 1.73
CA GLU A 340 19.72 14.54 2.09
C GLU A 340 19.88 13.02 2.30
N TYR A 341 20.59 12.35 1.38
CA TYR A 341 20.84 10.92 1.43
C TYR A 341 21.66 10.52 2.67
N THR A 342 22.80 11.17 2.92
CA THR A 342 23.66 10.83 4.07
C THR A 342 22.99 11.14 5.40
N ALA A 343 22.18 12.20 5.46
CA ALA A 343 21.40 12.53 6.66
C ALA A 343 20.34 11.45 6.93
N GLY A 344 19.60 11.00 5.92
CA GLY A 344 18.65 9.90 6.04
C GLY A 344 19.33 8.61 6.53
N LYS A 345 20.44 8.20 5.91
CA LYS A 345 21.21 7.02 6.32
C LYS A 345 21.75 7.10 7.74
N TYR A 346 22.14 8.29 8.19
CA TYR A 346 22.56 8.45 9.58
C TYR A 346 21.40 8.23 10.56
N LEU A 347 20.21 8.73 10.25
CA LEU A 347 19.02 8.44 11.07
C LEU A 347 18.68 6.95 11.09
N ASP A 348 18.75 6.27 9.93
CA ASP A 348 18.55 4.83 9.84
C ASP A 348 19.52 4.07 10.76
N SER A 349 20.79 4.47 10.80
CA SER A 349 21.80 3.85 11.68
C SER A 349 21.47 4.03 13.17
N LEU A 350 20.95 5.19 13.57
CA LEU A 350 20.55 5.46 14.96
C LEU A 350 19.32 4.61 15.39
N ARG A 351 18.43 4.28 14.44
CA ARG A 351 17.33 3.34 14.67
C ARG A 351 17.84 1.91 14.83
N ALA A 352 18.77 1.51 13.97
CA ALA A 352 19.37 0.17 14.01
C ALA A 352 20.16 -0.09 15.32
N GLU A 353 20.59 0.95 16.04
CA GLU A 353 21.20 0.82 17.37
C GLU A 353 20.18 0.49 18.48
N GLN A 354 18.89 0.66 18.23
CA GLN A 354 17.87 0.41 19.25
C GLN A 354 17.61 -1.10 19.41
N GLU A 355 17.41 -1.52 20.62
CA GLU A 355 17.06 -2.92 20.93
C GLU A 355 15.76 -3.33 20.23
N ASN A 356 15.71 -4.56 19.71
CA ASN A 356 14.55 -5.12 19.01
C ASN A 356 14.16 -4.39 17.70
N PHE A 357 15.05 -3.61 17.11
CA PHE A 357 14.84 -3.06 15.78
C PHE A 357 14.77 -4.20 14.75
N LEU A 358 13.76 -4.18 13.89
CA LEU A 358 13.53 -5.17 12.84
C LEU A 358 13.91 -4.64 11.46
N ASP A 359 13.31 -3.52 11.07
CA ASP A 359 13.52 -2.85 9.77
C ASP A 359 12.98 -1.41 9.87
N LEU A 360 13.18 -0.63 8.81
CA LEU A 360 12.45 0.62 8.60
C LEU A 360 10.97 0.30 8.36
N SER A 361 10.06 1.22 8.71
CA SER A 361 8.64 1.09 8.40
C SER A 361 8.28 1.60 7.01
N PHE A 362 9.15 2.39 6.41
CA PHE A 362 9.16 2.87 5.02
C PHE A 362 10.52 3.50 4.69
N ASP A 363 10.79 3.71 3.39
CA ASP A 363 11.99 4.42 2.95
C ASP A 363 12.03 5.84 3.53
N ASN A 364 13.15 6.19 4.16
CA ASN A 364 13.34 7.50 4.77
C ASN A 364 13.20 8.62 3.73
N ILE A 365 12.34 9.58 4.02
CA ILE A 365 12.17 10.81 3.26
C ILE A 365 12.98 11.90 3.93
N SER A 366 14.10 12.27 3.35
CA SER A 366 14.96 13.38 3.82
C SER A 366 15.02 14.40 2.69
N ALA A 367 14.25 15.48 2.81
CA ALA A 367 13.97 16.41 1.72
C ALA A 367 14.30 17.85 2.09
N TYR A 368 15.28 18.43 1.39
CA TYR A 368 15.77 19.78 1.61
C TYR A 368 15.19 20.76 0.57
N GLY A 369 14.74 21.92 1.03
CA GLY A 369 14.27 22.99 0.15
C GLY A 369 13.14 22.54 -0.79
N ALA A 370 13.33 22.66 -2.09
CA ALA A 370 12.30 22.36 -3.10
C ALA A 370 11.92 20.87 -3.17
N ASN A 371 12.82 19.96 -2.80
CA ASN A 371 12.55 18.51 -2.81
C ASN A 371 11.44 18.13 -1.81
N ALA A 372 11.25 18.93 -0.75
CA ALA A 372 10.16 18.72 0.21
C ALA A 372 8.74 18.99 -0.36
N ALA A 373 8.62 19.48 -1.59
CA ALA A 373 7.34 19.55 -2.29
C ALA A 373 6.86 18.20 -2.84
N MET A 374 7.73 17.18 -2.84
CA MET A 374 7.41 15.81 -3.20
C MET A 374 7.20 14.99 -1.91
N MET A 375 5.94 14.65 -1.59
CA MET A 375 5.57 13.97 -0.33
C MET A 375 6.27 12.63 -0.14
N HIS A 376 6.49 11.90 -1.23
CA HIS A 376 7.21 10.61 -1.24
C HIS A 376 8.57 10.74 -1.95
N TYR A 377 9.31 11.81 -1.62
CA TYR A 377 10.66 12.01 -2.14
C TYR A 377 11.60 10.90 -1.66
N SER A 378 12.38 10.35 -2.56
CA SER A 378 13.45 9.40 -2.24
C SER A 378 14.80 9.99 -2.65
N ALA A 379 15.61 10.36 -1.68
CA ALA A 379 16.94 10.86 -1.92
C ALA A 379 17.85 9.74 -2.47
N LYS A 380 18.55 10.04 -3.56
CA LYS A 380 19.55 9.12 -4.14
C LYS A 380 20.95 9.69 -3.95
N GLU A 381 21.93 8.85 -3.71
CA GLU A 381 23.30 9.25 -3.46
C GLU A 381 23.84 10.20 -4.52
N GLU A 382 23.53 9.91 -5.81
CA GLU A 382 24.06 10.67 -6.95
C GLU A 382 23.38 12.03 -7.17
N THR A 383 22.17 12.24 -6.64
CA THR A 383 21.37 13.43 -6.92
C THR A 383 20.90 14.20 -5.70
N ALA A 384 21.18 13.68 -4.50
CA ALA A 384 20.75 14.29 -3.25
C ALA A 384 21.38 15.69 -3.07
N ALA A 385 20.55 16.64 -2.64
CA ALA A 385 20.99 17.99 -2.36
C ALA A 385 21.90 18.05 -1.13
N GLU A 386 22.93 18.90 -1.19
CA GLU A 386 23.76 19.24 -0.03
C GLU A 386 22.98 20.12 0.95
N LEU A 387 22.99 19.78 2.22
CA LEU A 387 22.36 20.56 3.27
C LEU A 387 23.20 21.79 3.60
N LYS A 388 22.60 22.98 3.46
CA LYS A 388 23.21 24.25 3.81
C LYS A 388 22.67 24.74 5.16
N PRO A 389 23.43 25.62 5.92
CA PRO A 389 22.94 26.19 7.16
C PRO A 389 21.89 27.30 6.90
N GLU A 390 20.83 26.96 6.16
CA GLU A 390 19.70 27.83 5.80
C GLU A 390 18.45 27.00 5.49
N GLY A 391 17.27 27.57 5.61
CA GLY A 391 16.02 26.94 5.21
C GLY A 391 15.58 25.77 6.09
N PHE A 392 14.87 24.84 5.47
CA PHE A 392 14.30 23.66 6.13
C PHE A 392 14.83 22.36 5.55
N LEU A 393 15.00 21.37 6.42
CA LEU A 393 15.03 19.96 6.08
C LEU A 393 13.76 19.31 6.64
N LEU A 394 12.93 18.70 5.79
CA LEU A 394 11.85 17.83 6.20
C LEU A 394 12.40 16.40 6.25
N VAL A 395 12.18 15.72 7.38
CA VAL A 395 12.51 14.29 7.54
C VAL A 395 11.27 13.57 7.99
N ASP A 396 10.87 12.59 7.18
CA ASP A 396 9.76 11.68 7.43
C ASP A 396 10.28 10.25 7.42
N SER A 397 10.06 9.51 8.51
CA SER A 397 10.78 8.26 8.73
C SER A 397 10.18 7.46 9.88
N GLY A 398 10.41 6.17 9.89
CA GLY A 398 9.93 5.30 10.96
C GLY A 398 10.64 3.96 10.99
N GLY A 399 10.32 3.15 11.99
CA GLY A 399 10.88 1.82 12.15
C GLY A 399 9.89 0.80 12.69
N HIS A 400 10.17 -0.44 12.39
CA HIS A 400 9.56 -1.61 13.01
C HIS A 400 10.45 -2.10 14.14
N TYR A 401 9.85 -2.31 15.28
CA TYR A 401 10.44 -2.95 16.46
C TYR A 401 9.55 -4.11 16.86
N TYR A 402 10.04 -5.10 17.61
CA TYR A 402 9.13 -6.13 18.14
C TYR A 402 7.99 -5.54 18.99
N GLU A 403 8.16 -4.32 19.49
CA GLU A 403 7.16 -3.61 20.27
C GLU A 403 6.15 -2.80 19.40
N GLY A 404 6.38 -2.63 18.11
CA GLY A 404 5.44 -1.91 17.25
C GLY A 404 6.10 -1.15 16.11
N THR A 405 5.27 -0.40 15.41
CA THR A 405 5.66 0.41 14.24
C THR A 405 5.60 1.88 14.59
N THR A 406 6.55 2.66 14.08
CA THR A 406 6.59 4.11 14.25
C THR A 406 6.53 4.82 12.90
N ASP A 407 6.05 6.06 12.95
CA ASP A 407 5.99 7.00 11.85
C ASP A 407 6.15 8.40 12.44
N ILE A 408 7.28 9.07 12.15
CA ILE A 408 7.63 10.35 12.74
C ILE A 408 8.12 11.31 11.67
N THR A 409 7.36 12.36 11.41
CA THR A 409 7.80 13.48 10.57
C THR A 409 8.23 14.67 11.40
N ARG A 410 9.37 15.29 11.06
CA ARG A 410 9.83 16.56 11.62
C ARG A 410 10.42 17.45 10.54
N THR A 411 10.11 18.75 10.61
CA THR A 411 10.71 19.78 9.78
C THR A 411 11.73 20.55 10.61
N PHE A 412 13.00 20.39 10.27
CA PHE A 412 14.12 21.01 10.99
C PHE A 412 14.52 22.33 10.36
N VAL A 413 14.67 23.37 11.19
CA VAL A 413 15.27 24.65 10.79
C VAL A 413 16.78 24.50 10.78
N LEU A 414 17.42 24.70 9.64
CA LEU A 414 18.87 24.63 9.49
C LEU A 414 19.58 26.00 9.61
N GLY A 415 18.84 27.10 9.47
CA GLY A 415 19.39 28.46 9.56
C GLY A 415 18.35 29.55 9.26
N PRO A 416 18.74 30.69 8.69
CA PRO A 416 17.82 31.78 8.39
C PRO A 416 16.60 31.34 7.53
N LEU A 417 15.43 31.89 7.87
CA LEU A 417 14.17 31.63 7.19
C LEU A 417 13.56 32.94 6.68
N THR A 418 12.90 32.88 5.53
CA THR A 418 12.04 33.96 5.05
C THR A 418 10.77 34.07 5.89
N ASP A 419 10.12 35.23 5.87
CA ASP A 419 8.84 35.42 6.59
C ASP A 419 7.73 34.54 6.04
N LYS A 420 7.75 34.26 4.72
CA LYS A 420 6.83 33.32 4.09
C LYS A 420 7.00 31.89 4.64
N GLN A 421 8.25 31.43 4.79
CA GLN A 421 8.54 30.10 5.36
C GLN A 421 8.06 30.02 6.83
N LYS A 422 8.31 31.05 7.63
CA LYS A 422 7.83 31.13 9.02
C LYS A 422 6.30 31.08 9.09
N LEU A 423 5.63 31.84 8.21
CA LEU A 423 4.17 31.88 8.15
C LEU A 423 3.61 30.48 7.80
N HIS A 424 4.11 29.83 6.75
CA HIS A 424 3.67 28.50 6.35
C HIS A 424 3.92 27.45 7.44
N PHE A 425 5.13 27.43 8.01
CA PHE A 425 5.47 26.52 9.10
C PHE A 425 4.52 26.68 10.32
N THR A 426 4.26 27.94 10.71
CA THR A 426 3.35 28.23 11.83
C THR A 426 1.92 27.81 11.51
N THR A 427 1.46 28.01 10.26
CA THR A 427 0.13 27.61 9.84
C THR A 427 -0.03 26.08 9.85
N VAL A 428 0.97 25.34 9.34
CA VAL A 428 0.97 23.87 9.39
C VAL A 428 0.97 23.36 10.83
N CYS A 429 1.78 23.96 11.71
CA CYS A 429 1.80 23.64 13.13
C CYS A 429 0.43 23.88 13.78
N ARG A 430 -0.21 25.03 13.50
CA ARG A 430 -1.58 25.35 13.95
C ARG A 430 -2.58 24.29 13.43
N SER A 431 -2.50 23.91 12.16
CA SER A 431 -3.36 22.89 11.54
C SER A 431 -3.22 21.52 12.24
N ASN A 432 -2.00 21.09 12.49
CA ASN A 432 -1.72 19.85 13.21
C ASN A 432 -2.30 19.88 14.64
N LEU A 433 -2.06 20.97 15.38
CA LEU A 433 -2.54 21.12 16.75
C LEU A 433 -4.08 21.23 16.82
N ASN A 434 -4.72 21.86 15.84
CA ASN A 434 -6.19 21.91 15.75
C ASN A 434 -6.76 20.51 15.66
N LEU A 435 -6.22 19.67 14.78
CA LEU A 435 -6.65 18.29 14.62
C LEU A 435 -6.33 17.45 15.87
N ALA A 436 -5.10 17.54 16.40
CA ALA A 436 -4.67 16.76 17.56
C ALA A 436 -5.49 17.05 18.83
N ASN A 437 -5.99 18.29 18.98
CA ASN A 437 -6.82 18.70 20.13
C ASN A 437 -8.33 18.62 19.86
N ALA A 438 -8.75 18.13 18.68
CA ALA A 438 -10.14 18.07 18.31
C ALA A 438 -10.94 17.16 19.24
N LYS A 439 -12.14 17.62 19.62
CA LYS A 439 -13.17 16.81 20.26
C LYS A 439 -14.30 16.61 19.27
N PHE A 440 -14.72 15.39 19.07
CA PHE A 440 -15.76 15.05 18.10
C PHE A 440 -16.66 13.94 18.63
N LEU A 441 -17.84 13.81 18.04
CA LEU A 441 -18.81 12.80 18.43
C LEU A 441 -18.48 11.46 17.77
N TYR A 442 -18.89 10.37 18.41
CA TYR A 442 -18.85 9.05 17.82
C TYR A 442 -19.60 9.03 16.47
N GLY A 443 -19.00 8.40 15.47
CA GLY A 443 -19.51 8.38 14.09
C GLY A 443 -18.89 9.42 13.17
N CYS A 444 -18.14 10.40 13.67
CA CYS A 444 -17.30 11.24 12.82
C CYS A 444 -16.16 10.42 12.22
N SER A 445 -15.95 10.57 10.90
CA SER A 445 -14.84 9.97 10.17
C SER A 445 -13.69 10.95 9.96
N GLY A 446 -12.55 10.45 9.47
CA GLY A 446 -11.42 11.29 9.07
C GLY A 446 -11.81 12.37 8.06
N LEU A 447 -12.76 12.08 7.14
CA LEU A 447 -13.29 13.04 6.18
C LEU A 447 -13.92 14.27 6.86
N ASN A 448 -14.63 14.08 7.97
CA ASN A 448 -15.22 15.18 8.74
C ASN A 448 -14.15 16.01 9.46
N LEU A 449 -13.07 15.39 9.89
CA LEU A 449 -12.01 16.02 10.68
C LEU A 449 -10.97 16.73 9.81
N ASP A 450 -10.86 16.39 8.55
CA ASP A 450 -9.87 16.92 7.59
C ASP A 450 -9.91 18.47 7.52
N ILE A 451 -11.09 19.06 7.58
CA ILE A 451 -11.27 20.52 7.57
C ILE A 451 -10.53 21.24 8.70
N LEU A 452 -10.32 20.59 9.84
CA LEU A 452 -9.60 21.18 10.98
C LEU A 452 -8.13 21.41 10.66
N SER A 453 -7.57 20.59 9.76
CA SER A 453 -6.21 20.68 9.28
C SER A 453 -6.11 21.58 8.03
N ARG A 454 -6.99 21.44 7.04
CA ARG A 454 -6.93 22.19 5.78
C ARG A 454 -7.43 23.63 5.92
N GLY A 455 -8.41 23.87 6.80
CA GLY A 455 -9.04 25.18 6.96
C GLY A 455 -8.05 26.34 7.10
N PRO A 456 -7.05 26.28 8.00
CA PRO A 456 -6.05 27.34 8.13
C PRO A 456 -5.23 27.62 6.88
N LEU A 457 -5.02 26.61 6.02
CA LEU A 457 -4.31 26.74 4.74
C LEU A 457 -5.22 27.33 3.67
N TRP A 458 -6.47 26.91 3.62
CA TRP A 458 -7.48 27.46 2.71
C TRP A 458 -7.76 28.94 2.95
N GLU A 459 -7.70 29.42 4.21
CA GLU A 459 -7.74 30.85 4.55
C GLU A 459 -6.62 31.64 3.85
N MET A 460 -5.50 30.99 3.52
CA MET A 460 -4.36 31.58 2.82
C MET A 460 -4.42 31.33 1.29
N GLY A 461 -5.45 30.66 0.77
CA GLY A 461 -5.55 30.27 -0.64
C GLY A 461 -4.56 29.19 -1.07
N ILE A 462 -4.06 28.39 -0.15
CA ILE A 462 -3.14 27.27 -0.41
C ILE A 462 -3.69 25.96 0.15
N ASP A 463 -3.15 24.84 -0.35
CA ASP A 463 -3.52 23.49 0.10
C ASP A 463 -2.31 22.55 -0.04
N TYR A 464 -2.43 21.33 0.50
CA TYR A 464 -1.50 20.22 0.30
C TYR A 464 -2.17 19.08 -0.45
N LYS A 465 -1.41 18.36 -1.29
CA LYS A 465 -1.91 17.38 -2.27
C LYS A 465 -1.75 15.94 -1.77
N CYS A 466 -1.93 15.70 -0.48
CA CYS A 466 -1.86 14.37 0.15
C CYS A 466 -2.99 14.18 1.16
N GLY A 467 -3.10 12.97 1.73
CA GLY A 467 -3.95 12.71 2.88
C GLY A 467 -3.51 13.49 4.12
N THR A 468 -4.44 13.74 5.04
CA THR A 468 -4.18 14.50 6.27
C THR A 468 -3.54 13.65 7.36
N GLY A 469 -3.87 12.36 7.42
CA GLY A 469 -3.32 11.43 8.41
C GLY A 469 -3.94 10.04 8.27
N HIS A 470 -3.42 9.12 9.07
CA HIS A 470 -3.80 7.72 9.04
C HIS A 470 -3.53 7.05 10.40
N GLY A 471 -4.10 5.87 10.62
CA GLY A 471 -3.69 4.97 11.69
C GLY A 471 -2.33 4.34 11.39
N VAL A 472 -1.74 3.67 12.37
CA VAL A 472 -0.48 2.95 12.24
C VAL A 472 -0.67 1.49 12.63
N GLY A 473 -0.25 0.58 11.76
CA GLY A 473 -0.30 -0.86 12.03
C GLY A 473 0.64 -1.26 13.17
N HIS A 474 0.36 -2.38 13.83
CA HIS A 474 1.24 -2.94 14.88
C HIS A 474 2.13 -4.03 14.29
N ILE A 475 3.36 -3.69 13.92
CA ILE A 475 4.28 -4.54 13.16
C ILE A 475 3.56 -5.06 11.89
N LEU A 476 3.00 -4.10 11.16
CA LEU A 476 2.29 -4.25 9.90
C LEU A 476 2.56 -3.03 9.03
N ASN A 477 1.78 -2.82 7.98
CA ASN A 477 1.90 -1.60 7.18
C ASN A 477 1.82 -0.34 8.04
N VAL A 478 2.67 0.64 7.75
CA VAL A 478 2.68 1.93 8.44
C VAL A 478 1.34 2.66 8.28
N HIS A 479 0.75 2.60 7.09
CA HIS A 479 -0.59 3.11 6.84
C HIS A 479 -1.65 2.07 7.25
N GLU A 480 -2.47 2.42 8.20
CA GLU A 480 -3.65 1.64 8.59
C GLU A 480 -4.89 2.53 8.50
N GLY A 481 -5.90 2.08 7.76
CA GLY A 481 -7.14 2.81 7.49
C GLY A 481 -8.13 2.82 8.65
#